data_15607bee71f4fe5e84c20a751e99041e
#
_entry.id   15607bee71f4fe5e84c20a751e99041e
#
_cell.length_a   1.000
_cell.length_b   1.000
_cell.length_c   1.000
_cell.angle_alpha   90.00
_cell.angle_beta   90.00
_cell.angle_gamma   90.00
#
_symmetry.space_group_name_H-M   'P 1'
#
loop_
_entity.id
_entity.type
_entity.pdbx_description
1 polymer ?
#
loop_
_entity_poly.entity_id
_entity_poly.type
_entity_poly.pdbx_seq_one_letter_code
_entity_poly.pdbx_strand_id
1 'polypeptide(L)'
;MIGSRNSTIDHRHSSFRSYAHLILSILFCLLVAGYSFAQTRYTVKWVNDGDTIVLTNAWRVRYIGIDAPEIDHENQKAQPFGYQARSFNKKRVLSQKVGLEFDKERYDRYGRLLAYIFLADGTFLNEEVLENGLAFYLHIRPNTKYDKRLLKAQQEAMKAQKGLWHNWKEKEGRYIGNQNSKRFHRVECPNAQRIKRKNRTSFSTKWDAFHAGYAPAKKCIQEFWSYP
;
A
#
# COMPACT_ATOMS: atom_id res chain seq x y z
N MET A 1 47.40 -60.88 -40.96
CA MET A 1 46.76 -61.12 -39.68
C MET A 1 46.71 -59.76 -38.95
N ILE A 2 45.59 -59.07 -38.97
CA ILE A 2 45.42 -57.81 -38.30
C ILE A 2 44.13 -57.90 -37.48
N GLY A 3 44.25 -57.85 -36.17
CA GLY A 3 43.14 -58.01 -35.25
C GLY A 3 42.32 -56.75 -35.10
N SER A 4 41.05 -56.88 -35.30
CA SER A 4 40.00 -55.89 -35.01
C SER A 4 39.80 -55.82 -33.50
N ARG A 5 40.03 -54.63 -32.87
CA ARG A 5 39.60 -54.35 -31.50
C ARG A 5 38.23 -53.69 -31.55
N ASN A 6 37.25 -54.36 -31.01
CA ASN A 6 35.93 -53.86 -30.72
C ASN A 6 36.03 -52.78 -29.61
N SER A 7 35.54 -51.59 -29.92
CA SER A 7 35.26 -50.52 -28.95
C SER A 7 33.75 -50.48 -28.63
N THR A 8 33.33 -51.30 -27.70
CA THR A 8 31.99 -51.24 -27.10
C THR A 8 32.11 -50.97 -25.62
N ILE A 9 32.34 -49.74 -25.23
CA ILE A 9 32.14 -49.27 -23.85
C ILE A 9 31.99 -47.73 -23.96
N ASP A 10 30.85 -47.18 -23.67
CA ASP A 10 30.67 -45.97 -22.85
C ASP A 10 29.36 -45.19 -23.07
N HIS A 11 28.26 -45.85 -23.42
CA HIS A 11 26.96 -45.17 -23.48
C HIS A 11 26.10 -45.31 -22.20
N ARG A 12 26.53 -46.16 -21.22
CA ARG A 12 25.74 -46.37 -19.99
C ARG A 12 25.99 -45.33 -18.90
N HIS A 13 27.17 -44.73 -18.84
CA HIS A 13 27.52 -43.78 -17.78
C HIS A 13 26.97 -42.35 -18.01
N SER A 14 26.69 -41.94 -19.26
CA SER A 14 26.19 -40.62 -19.55
C SER A 14 24.68 -40.50 -19.19
N SER A 15 23.89 -41.55 -19.38
CA SER A 15 22.47 -41.58 -19.04
C SER A 15 22.23 -41.47 -17.53
N PHE A 16 23.01 -42.16 -16.70
CA PHE A 16 22.83 -42.11 -15.25
C PHE A 16 23.12 -40.72 -14.66
N ARG A 17 24.10 -39.99 -15.19
CA ARG A 17 24.39 -38.61 -14.75
C ARG A 17 23.24 -37.65 -15.12
N SER A 18 22.64 -37.78 -16.30
CA SER A 18 21.51 -36.96 -16.73
C SER A 18 20.26 -37.17 -15.85
N TYR A 19 19.95 -38.44 -15.51
CA TYR A 19 18.82 -38.71 -14.60
C TYR A 19 19.05 -38.22 -13.18
N ALA A 20 20.29 -38.30 -12.67
CA ALA A 20 20.64 -37.78 -11.35
C ALA A 20 20.45 -36.25 -11.27
N HIS A 21 20.82 -35.50 -12.30
CA HIS A 21 20.62 -34.06 -12.35
C HIS A 21 19.11 -33.69 -12.46
N LEU A 22 18.34 -34.45 -13.24
CA LEU A 22 16.90 -34.26 -13.38
C LEU A 22 16.18 -34.50 -12.04
N ILE A 23 16.51 -35.59 -11.34
CA ILE A 23 15.94 -35.93 -10.02
C ILE A 23 16.32 -34.87 -8.98
N LEU A 24 17.58 -34.39 -8.99
CA LEU A 24 18.03 -33.34 -8.08
C LEU A 24 17.32 -32.01 -8.33
N SER A 25 17.08 -31.66 -9.61
CA SER A 25 16.32 -30.48 -10.00
C SER A 25 14.86 -30.56 -9.56
N ILE A 26 14.22 -31.72 -9.72
CA ILE A 26 12.85 -31.95 -9.28
C ILE A 26 12.74 -31.87 -7.75
N LEU A 27 13.68 -32.51 -7.02
CA LEU A 27 13.75 -32.43 -5.56
C LEU A 27 13.99 -31.00 -5.08
N PHE A 28 14.85 -30.24 -5.76
CA PHE A 28 15.09 -28.83 -5.45
C PHE A 28 13.83 -27.98 -5.69
N CYS A 29 13.12 -28.18 -6.82
CA CYS A 29 11.83 -27.53 -7.09
C CYS A 29 10.76 -27.88 -6.04
N LEU A 30 10.69 -29.14 -5.60
CA LEU A 30 9.76 -29.57 -4.55
C LEU A 30 10.12 -28.98 -3.16
N LEU A 31 11.40 -28.83 -2.85
CA LEU A 31 11.87 -28.16 -1.62
C LEU A 31 11.56 -26.67 -1.61
N VAL A 32 11.68 -25.98 -2.76
CA VAL A 32 11.39 -24.54 -2.86
C VAL A 32 9.88 -24.28 -2.83
N ALA A 33 9.06 -25.19 -3.39
CA ALA A 33 7.59 -25.08 -3.35
C ALA A 33 6.99 -25.25 -1.94
N GLY A 34 7.75 -25.83 -0.98
CA GLY A 34 7.27 -26.10 0.38
C GLY A 34 7.36 -24.94 1.37
N TYR A 35 8.02 -23.82 1.05
CA TYR A 35 8.11 -22.65 1.94
C TYR A 35 6.97 -21.67 1.73
N SER A 36 5.74 -22.13 1.73
CA SER A 36 4.61 -21.25 1.98
C SER A 36 4.62 -20.87 3.46
N PHE A 37 5.20 -19.73 3.82
CA PHE A 37 5.02 -19.17 5.16
C PHE A 37 3.51 -18.99 5.37
N ALA A 38 2.93 -19.84 6.21
CA ALA A 38 1.54 -19.69 6.63
C ALA A 38 1.43 -18.38 7.43
N GLN A 39 1.20 -17.27 6.74
CA GLN A 39 0.96 -15.98 7.39
C GLN A 39 -0.26 -16.12 8.30
N THR A 40 -0.12 -15.80 9.59
CA THR A 40 -1.24 -15.78 10.53
C THR A 40 -2.34 -14.88 9.99
N ARG A 41 -3.55 -15.44 9.84
CA ARG A 41 -4.71 -14.71 9.32
C ARG A 41 -5.71 -14.41 10.41
N TYR A 42 -6.33 -13.24 10.32
CA TYR A 42 -7.27 -12.70 11.29
C TYR A 42 -8.61 -12.42 10.63
N THR A 43 -9.70 -12.83 11.25
CA THR A 43 -11.05 -12.56 10.73
C THR A 43 -11.47 -11.13 11.04
N VAL A 44 -11.96 -10.42 10.02
CA VAL A 44 -12.48 -9.05 10.18
C VAL A 44 -13.91 -9.11 10.69
N LYS A 45 -14.14 -8.49 11.86
CA LYS A 45 -15.47 -8.38 12.50
C LYS A 45 -16.24 -7.15 12.02
N TRP A 46 -15.55 -6.02 11.84
CA TRP A 46 -16.17 -4.74 11.52
C TRP A 46 -15.25 -3.86 10.67
N VAL A 47 -15.85 -2.96 9.87
CA VAL A 47 -15.13 -1.98 9.04
C VAL A 47 -15.58 -0.58 9.49
N ASN A 48 -14.67 0.22 10.04
CA ASN A 48 -14.96 1.57 10.50
C ASN A 48 -15.12 2.53 9.31
N ASP A 49 -14.12 2.55 8.43
CA ASP A 49 -13.97 3.47 7.32
C ASP A 49 -13.15 2.83 6.18
N GLY A 50 -12.64 3.62 5.26
CA GLY A 50 -11.88 3.14 4.09
C GLY A 50 -10.51 2.53 4.41
N ASP A 51 -9.98 2.75 5.62
CA ASP A 51 -8.61 2.34 5.99
C ASP A 51 -8.46 1.84 7.44
N THR A 52 -9.57 1.57 8.10
CA THR A 52 -9.58 1.07 9.49
C THR A 52 -10.59 -0.07 9.66
N ILE A 53 -10.12 -1.19 10.21
CA ILE A 53 -10.92 -2.38 10.49
C ILE A 53 -10.82 -2.80 11.96
N VAL A 54 -11.76 -3.64 12.41
CA VAL A 54 -11.75 -4.30 13.72
C VAL A 54 -11.79 -5.80 13.50
N LEU A 55 -10.89 -6.52 14.14
CA LEU A 55 -10.77 -7.97 14.08
C LEU A 55 -11.66 -8.64 15.14
N THR A 56 -11.89 -9.95 15.01
CA THR A 56 -12.70 -10.72 15.97
C THR A 56 -12.11 -10.76 17.40
N ASN A 57 -10.79 -10.58 17.52
CA ASN A 57 -10.09 -10.43 18.79
C ASN A 57 -10.11 -9.00 19.35
N ALA A 58 -10.97 -8.14 18.83
CA ALA A 58 -11.14 -6.73 19.17
C ALA A 58 -9.96 -5.80 18.80
N TRP A 59 -8.96 -6.25 18.10
CA TRP A 59 -7.88 -5.37 17.61
C TRP A 59 -8.41 -4.40 16.55
N ARG A 60 -8.12 -3.11 16.74
CA ARG A 60 -8.35 -2.07 15.75
C ARG A 60 -7.09 -1.93 14.90
N VAL A 61 -7.23 -2.08 13.59
CA VAL A 61 -6.11 -2.05 12.63
C VAL A 61 -6.26 -0.88 11.68
N ARG A 62 -5.28 0.03 11.67
CA ARG A 62 -5.16 1.15 10.72
C ARG A 62 -4.19 0.77 9.62
N TYR A 63 -4.61 0.97 8.39
CA TYR A 63 -3.79 0.65 7.23
C TYR A 63 -2.62 1.61 7.10
N ILE A 64 -1.40 1.08 6.96
CA ILE A 64 -0.19 1.88 6.75
C ILE A 64 -0.16 2.44 5.33
N GLY A 65 0.32 3.67 5.22
CA GLY A 65 0.66 4.28 3.93
C GLY A 65 -0.51 4.85 3.14
N ILE A 66 -1.74 4.83 3.69
CA ILE A 66 -2.92 5.43 3.07
C ILE A 66 -3.74 6.24 4.08
N ASP A 67 -4.54 7.19 3.58
CA ASP A 67 -5.50 7.97 4.36
C ASP A 67 -6.79 8.08 3.55
N ALA A 68 -7.84 7.39 3.97
CA ALA A 68 -9.15 7.43 3.34
C ALA A 68 -9.98 8.61 3.86
N PRO A 69 -10.94 9.09 3.07
CA PRO A 69 -11.90 10.07 3.56
C PRO A 69 -12.73 9.52 4.72
N GLU A 70 -12.94 10.37 5.71
CA GLU A 70 -13.71 10.03 6.90
C GLU A 70 -15.20 9.93 6.59
N ILE A 71 -15.90 9.03 7.27
CA ILE A 71 -17.35 9.02 7.34
C ILE A 71 -17.84 9.99 8.42
N ASP A 72 -19.13 10.24 8.53
CA ASP A 72 -19.68 11.07 9.59
C ASP A 72 -19.48 10.44 10.98
N HIS A 73 -19.20 11.31 11.93
CA HIS A 73 -19.17 11.07 13.36
C HIS A 73 -19.98 12.15 14.07
N GLU A 74 -20.23 12.01 15.37
CA GLU A 74 -21.12 12.88 16.16
C GLU A 74 -20.98 14.39 15.87
N ASN A 75 -19.77 14.88 15.56
CA ASN A 75 -19.49 16.30 15.32
C ASN A 75 -18.82 16.60 13.97
N GLN A 76 -18.80 15.64 13.05
CA GLN A 76 -18.13 15.81 11.75
C GLN A 76 -18.94 15.16 10.64
N LYS A 77 -19.30 15.94 9.62
CA LYS A 77 -19.92 15.42 8.40
C LYS A 77 -18.94 14.54 7.62
N ALA A 78 -19.49 13.54 6.93
CA ALA A 78 -18.71 12.70 6.04
C ALA A 78 -17.97 13.54 5.00
N GLN A 79 -16.73 13.16 4.72
CA GLN A 79 -15.98 13.71 3.61
C GLN A 79 -16.44 13.09 2.29
N PRO A 80 -16.30 13.78 1.15
CA PRO A 80 -16.55 13.19 -0.15
C PRO A 80 -15.83 11.86 -0.30
N PHE A 81 -16.50 10.86 -0.86
CA PHE A 81 -16.03 9.48 -1.02
C PHE A 81 -15.83 8.66 0.27
N GLY A 82 -16.08 9.18 1.47
CA GLY A 82 -15.91 8.44 2.72
C GLY A 82 -16.75 7.15 2.77
N TYR A 83 -18.03 7.26 2.44
CA TYR A 83 -18.92 6.09 2.38
C TYR A 83 -18.57 5.13 1.25
N GLN A 84 -18.10 5.62 0.11
CA GLN A 84 -17.65 4.78 -1.01
C GLN A 84 -16.39 3.99 -0.60
N ALA A 85 -15.42 4.65 0.04
CA ALA A 85 -14.22 4.01 0.55
C ALA A 85 -14.55 2.94 1.60
N ARG A 86 -15.43 3.25 2.57
CA ARG A 86 -15.92 2.28 3.54
C ARG A 86 -16.64 1.11 2.90
N SER A 87 -17.53 1.36 1.94
CA SER A 87 -18.30 0.33 1.25
C SER A 87 -17.38 -0.61 0.48
N PHE A 88 -16.39 -0.05 -0.23
CA PHE A 88 -15.37 -0.83 -0.92
C PHE A 88 -14.59 -1.71 0.06
N ASN A 89 -14.04 -1.12 1.13
CA ASN A 89 -13.29 -1.86 2.15
C ASN A 89 -14.16 -2.98 2.76
N LYS A 90 -15.42 -2.67 3.13
CA LYS A 90 -16.38 -3.64 3.67
C LYS A 90 -16.60 -4.82 2.71
N LYS A 91 -16.79 -4.54 1.42
CA LYS A 91 -16.98 -5.58 0.40
C LYS A 91 -15.77 -6.52 0.28
N ARG A 92 -14.56 -5.97 0.48
CA ARG A 92 -13.32 -6.74 0.34
C ARG A 92 -12.99 -7.59 1.57
N VAL A 93 -13.30 -7.12 2.79
CA VAL A 93 -12.75 -7.73 4.01
C VAL A 93 -13.77 -8.16 5.05
N LEU A 94 -15.03 -7.69 5.05
CA LEU A 94 -15.96 -8.04 6.11
C LEU A 94 -16.19 -9.55 6.17
N SER A 95 -16.02 -10.12 7.37
CA SER A 95 -16.08 -11.57 7.63
C SER A 95 -15.01 -12.41 6.90
N GLN A 96 -14.06 -11.77 6.23
CA GLN A 96 -12.94 -12.45 5.57
C GLN A 96 -11.74 -12.60 6.49
N LYS A 97 -10.86 -13.54 6.16
CA LYS A 97 -9.55 -13.71 6.81
C LYS A 97 -8.50 -12.90 6.07
N VAL A 98 -7.86 -11.98 6.75
CA VAL A 98 -6.78 -11.13 6.21
C VAL A 98 -5.44 -11.45 6.87
N GLY A 99 -4.36 -11.31 6.11
CA GLY A 99 -2.98 -11.29 6.61
C GLY A 99 -2.61 -9.89 7.04
N LEU A 100 -1.90 -9.77 8.17
CA LEU A 100 -1.33 -8.52 8.65
C LEU A 100 0.19 -8.57 8.47
N GLU A 101 0.73 -7.59 7.78
CA GLU A 101 2.18 -7.39 7.74
C GLU A 101 2.52 -6.09 8.45
N PHE A 102 3.40 -6.19 9.42
CA PHE A 102 3.84 -5.06 10.24
C PHE A 102 5.13 -4.45 9.66
N ASP A 103 5.32 -3.17 9.91
CA ASP A 103 6.59 -2.48 9.68
C ASP A 103 7.27 -2.19 11.03
N LYS A 104 8.12 -1.18 11.11
CA LYS A 104 8.97 -0.86 12.26
C LYS A 104 8.17 -0.45 13.50
N GLU A 105 7.15 0.38 13.35
CA GLU A 105 6.25 0.81 14.41
C GLU A 105 4.92 0.08 14.28
N ARG A 106 4.50 -0.59 15.36
CA ARG A 106 3.32 -1.46 15.36
C ARG A 106 2.03 -0.78 15.84
N TYR A 107 2.14 0.32 16.55
CA TYR A 107 0.99 1.00 17.14
C TYR A 107 1.05 2.50 16.86
N ASP A 108 -0.09 3.10 16.65
CA ASP A 108 -0.19 4.55 16.63
C ASP A 108 -0.45 5.11 18.05
N ARG A 109 -0.47 6.44 18.17
CA ARG A 109 -0.75 7.14 19.44
C ARG A 109 -2.14 6.87 20.02
N TYR A 110 -3.04 6.26 19.27
CA TYR A 110 -4.40 5.90 19.70
C TYR A 110 -4.52 4.42 20.05
N GLY A 111 -3.43 3.68 20.08
CA GLY A 111 -3.38 2.25 20.38
C GLY A 111 -3.89 1.35 19.26
N ARG A 112 -4.07 1.87 18.01
CA ARG A 112 -4.44 1.05 16.87
C ARG A 112 -3.20 0.34 16.34
N LEU A 113 -3.34 -0.94 15.96
CA LEU A 113 -2.32 -1.66 15.20
C LEU A 113 -2.11 -1.02 13.83
N LEU A 114 -0.87 -0.84 13.43
CA LEU A 114 -0.46 -0.37 12.13
C LEU A 114 -0.04 -1.57 11.27
N ALA A 115 -0.73 -1.81 10.16
CA ALA A 115 -0.41 -2.95 9.30
C ALA A 115 -0.67 -2.66 7.82
N TYR A 116 0.06 -3.39 6.98
CA TYR A 116 -0.29 -3.64 5.59
C TYR A 116 -1.21 -4.86 5.53
N ILE A 117 -2.27 -4.80 4.75
CA ILE A 117 -3.34 -5.80 4.72
C ILE A 117 -3.25 -6.61 3.43
N PHE A 118 -3.23 -7.94 3.58
CA PHE A 118 -3.22 -8.87 2.46
C PHE A 118 -4.44 -9.78 2.50
N LEU A 119 -5.13 -9.90 1.39
CA LEU A 119 -6.26 -10.82 1.24
C LEU A 119 -5.79 -12.26 1.07
N ALA A 120 -6.73 -13.20 1.05
CA ALA A 120 -6.43 -14.63 0.93
C ALA A 120 -5.76 -15.00 -0.40
N ASP A 121 -6.08 -14.27 -1.46
CA ASP A 121 -5.53 -14.41 -2.80
C ASP A 121 -4.19 -13.70 -3.01
N GLY A 122 -3.63 -13.06 -1.96
CA GLY A 122 -2.40 -12.29 -2.00
C GLY A 122 -2.58 -10.83 -2.41
N THR A 123 -3.79 -10.37 -2.67
CA THR A 123 -4.06 -8.97 -3.01
C THR A 123 -3.59 -8.04 -1.90
N PHE A 124 -2.82 -7.02 -2.23
CA PHE A 124 -2.39 -5.97 -1.31
C PHE A 124 -3.49 -4.89 -1.22
N LEU A 125 -4.32 -4.96 -0.19
CA LEU A 125 -5.51 -4.13 -0.08
C LEU A 125 -5.22 -2.63 0.02
N ASN A 126 -4.15 -2.23 0.73
CA ASN A 126 -3.76 -0.81 0.84
C ASN A 126 -3.50 -0.20 -0.54
N GLU A 127 -2.88 -0.95 -1.44
CA GLU A 127 -2.64 -0.56 -2.83
C GLU A 127 -3.95 -0.51 -3.62
N GLU A 128 -4.77 -1.55 -3.51
CA GLU A 128 -6.06 -1.64 -4.22
C GLU A 128 -7.00 -0.47 -3.88
N VAL A 129 -7.02 -0.01 -2.62
CA VAL A 129 -7.78 1.18 -2.20
C VAL A 129 -7.27 2.44 -2.92
N LEU A 130 -5.95 2.62 -3.06
CA LEU A 130 -5.35 3.73 -3.81
C LEU A 130 -5.62 3.65 -5.31
N GLU A 131 -5.51 2.47 -5.91
CA GLU A 131 -5.78 2.22 -7.34
C GLU A 131 -7.21 2.55 -7.75
N ASN A 132 -8.15 2.45 -6.79
CA ASN A 132 -9.54 2.85 -6.99
C ASN A 132 -9.80 4.33 -6.64
N GLY A 133 -8.77 5.09 -6.24
CA GLY A 133 -8.89 6.49 -5.86
C GLY A 133 -9.75 6.70 -4.61
N LEU A 134 -9.79 5.73 -3.69
CA LEU A 134 -10.61 5.76 -2.49
C LEU A 134 -9.82 6.18 -1.23
N ALA A 135 -8.55 6.48 -1.40
CA ALA A 135 -7.67 7.08 -0.40
C ALA A 135 -6.57 7.87 -1.10
N PHE A 136 -5.81 8.65 -0.35
CA PHE A 136 -4.53 9.18 -0.82
C PHE A 136 -3.37 8.58 -0.06
N TYR A 137 -2.21 8.56 -0.71
CA TYR A 137 -0.95 8.08 -0.14
C TYR A 137 -0.53 8.94 1.05
N LEU A 138 -0.09 8.26 2.12
CA LEU A 138 0.26 8.88 3.39
C LEU A 138 1.62 8.42 3.89
N HIS A 139 2.67 9.23 3.69
CA HIS A 139 3.98 8.95 4.25
C HIS A 139 4.03 9.20 5.75
N ILE A 140 4.31 8.17 6.58
CA ILE A 140 4.53 8.27 8.02
C ILE A 140 5.74 7.42 8.42
N ARG A 141 6.85 8.05 8.76
CA ARG A 141 8.01 7.37 9.33
C ARG A 141 7.70 6.79 10.70
N PRO A 142 8.30 5.64 11.06
CA PRO A 142 9.32 4.90 10.32
C PRO A 142 8.75 3.86 9.33
N ASN A 143 7.43 3.73 9.19
CA ASN A 143 6.73 2.73 8.40
C ASN A 143 6.68 3.12 6.93
N THR A 144 7.66 2.69 6.15
CA THR A 144 7.87 3.14 4.76
C THR A 144 8.16 2.02 3.77
N LYS A 145 7.96 0.76 4.18
CA LYS A 145 8.32 -0.43 3.40
C LYS A 145 7.75 -0.40 1.97
N TYR A 146 6.49 0.00 1.81
CA TYR A 146 5.78 0.01 0.53
C TYR A 146 5.55 1.41 -0.05
N ASP A 147 6.21 2.45 0.44
CA ASP A 147 6.00 3.84 0.02
C ASP A 147 6.02 4.04 -1.49
N LYS A 148 7.05 3.50 -2.18
CA LYS A 148 7.17 3.63 -3.64
C LYS A 148 6.01 2.98 -4.40
N ARG A 149 5.59 1.81 -3.94
CA ARG A 149 4.50 1.04 -4.54
C ARG A 149 3.16 1.75 -4.35
N LEU A 150 2.88 2.21 -3.13
CA LEU A 150 1.65 2.94 -2.79
C LEU A 150 1.57 4.30 -3.51
N LEU A 151 2.67 5.05 -3.57
CA LEU A 151 2.68 6.30 -4.33
C LEU A 151 2.41 6.08 -5.82
N LYS A 152 2.99 5.02 -6.41
CA LYS A 152 2.72 4.67 -7.81
C LYS A 152 1.25 4.34 -8.04
N ALA A 153 0.62 3.56 -7.15
CA ALA A 153 -0.80 3.24 -7.23
C ALA A 153 -1.67 4.51 -7.21
N GLN A 154 -1.38 5.47 -6.34
CA GLN A 154 -2.04 6.78 -6.36
C GLN A 154 -1.84 7.50 -7.69
N GLN A 155 -0.61 7.58 -8.20
CA GLN A 155 -0.31 8.28 -9.47
C GLN A 155 -1.08 7.68 -10.65
N GLU A 156 -1.22 6.35 -10.71
CA GLU A 156 -2.02 5.68 -11.73
C GLU A 156 -3.53 5.96 -11.56
N ALA A 157 -4.04 5.99 -10.32
CA ALA A 157 -5.43 6.38 -10.05
C ALA A 157 -5.71 7.84 -10.45
N MET A 158 -4.77 8.77 -10.16
CA MET A 158 -4.82 10.16 -10.57
C MET A 158 -4.87 10.28 -12.10
N LYS A 159 -3.96 9.61 -12.81
CA LYS A 159 -3.92 9.58 -14.28
C LYS A 159 -5.21 9.04 -14.88
N ALA A 160 -5.80 8.02 -14.28
CA ALA A 160 -7.05 7.41 -14.70
C ALA A 160 -8.29 8.15 -14.20
N GLN A 161 -8.14 9.25 -13.47
CA GLN A 161 -9.20 10.06 -12.87
C GLN A 161 -10.22 9.23 -12.05
N LYS A 162 -9.74 8.28 -11.26
CA LYS A 162 -10.60 7.40 -10.44
C LYS A 162 -10.93 8.02 -9.08
N GLY A 163 -12.14 7.77 -8.59
CA GLY A 163 -12.57 8.12 -7.22
C GLY A 163 -12.34 9.59 -6.90
N LEU A 164 -11.55 9.87 -5.87
CA LEU A 164 -11.17 11.22 -5.42
C LEU A 164 -10.58 12.11 -6.53
N TRP A 165 -10.01 11.50 -7.55
CA TRP A 165 -9.33 12.17 -8.64
C TRP A 165 -10.24 12.45 -9.84
N HIS A 166 -11.50 12.00 -9.77
CA HIS A 166 -12.45 12.18 -10.85
C HIS A 166 -12.83 13.66 -10.99
N ASN A 167 -12.76 14.17 -12.23
CA ASN A 167 -13.11 15.57 -12.56
C ASN A 167 -12.43 16.61 -11.64
N TRP A 168 -11.19 16.31 -11.18
CA TRP A 168 -10.45 17.20 -10.32
C TRP A 168 -10.29 18.58 -10.93
N LYS A 169 -10.86 19.59 -10.26
CA LYS A 169 -10.75 20.99 -10.65
C LYS A 169 -10.28 21.80 -9.45
N GLU A 170 -9.24 22.56 -9.63
CA GLU A 170 -8.82 23.53 -8.63
C GLU A 170 -8.24 24.78 -9.30
N LYS A 171 -8.33 25.91 -8.61
CA LYS A 171 -7.59 27.11 -9.00
C LYS A 171 -6.14 26.96 -8.57
N GLU A 172 -5.23 27.53 -9.35
CA GLU A 172 -3.84 27.66 -8.94
C GLU A 172 -3.73 28.30 -7.55
N GLY A 173 -2.79 27.82 -6.78
CA GLY A 173 -2.53 28.28 -5.43
C GLY A 173 -1.04 28.24 -5.13
N ARG A 174 -0.68 28.61 -3.91
CA ARG A 174 0.71 28.48 -3.46
C ARG A 174 0.78 27.57 -2.25
N TYR A 175 1.48 26.44 -2.42
CA TYR A 175 1.63 25.43 -1.38
C TYR A 175 3.11 25.19 -1.07
N ILE A 176 3.40 24.93 0.18
CA ILE A 176 4.75 24.58 0.66
C ILE A 176 4.69 23.18 1.27
N GLY A 177 5.43 22.26 0.68
CA GLY A 177 5.66 20.92 1.19
C GLY A 177 6.88 20.84 2.09
N ASN A 178 6.79 20.04 3.14
CA ASN A 178 7.92 19.68 3.98
C ASN A 178 8.48 18.32 3.51
N GLN A 179 9.71 18.32 2.99
CA GLN A 179 10.37 17.11 2.46
C GLN A 179 10.49 15.98 3.48
N ASN A 180 10.61 16.32 4.77
CA ASN A 180 10.78 15.32 5.83
C ASN A 180 9.47 14.64 6.23
N SER A 181 8.38 15.42 6.40
CA SER A 181 7.09 14.89 6.83
C SER A 181 6.17 14.51 5.67
N LYS A 182 6.53 14.91 4.46
CA LYS A 182 5.67 14.77 3.26
C LYS A 182 4.27 15.35 3.48
N ARG A 183 4.19 16.51 4.22
CA ARG A 183 2.95 17.28 4.37
C ARG A 183 3.06 18.56 3.58
N PHE A 184 1.99 18.96 2.89
CA PHE A 184 1.91 20.25 2.24
C PHE A 184 0.91 21.16 2.96
N HIS A 185 1.16 22.45 2.90
CA HIS A 185 0.45 23.52 3.57
C HIS A 185 0.14 24.63 2.57
N ARG A 186 -0.90 25.44 2.81
CA ARG A 186 -1.02 26.74 2.15
C ARG A 186 0.16 27.63 2.58
N VAL A 187 0.61 28.51 1.71
CA VAL A 187 1.76 29.38 2.01
C VAL A 187 1.50 30.30 3.20
N GLU A 188 0.24 30.70 3.43
CA GLU A 188 -0.19 31.56 4.53
C GLU A 188 -0.24 30.82 5.88
N CYS A 189 -0.18 29.49 5.87
CA CYS A 189 -0.27 28.70 7.10
C CYS A 189 0.94 28.96 8.02
N PRO A 190 0.74 29.28 9.31
CA PRO A 190 1.86 29.49 10.26
C PRO A 190 2.82 28.30 10.35
N ASN A 191 2.32 27.07 10.17
CA ASN A 191 3.17 25.88 10.16
C ASN A 191 4.04 25.80 8.90
N ALA A 192 3.62 26.36 7.76
CA ALA A 192 4.45 26.46 6.56
C ALA A 192 5.66 27.36 6.80
N GLN A 193 5.47 28.46 7.53
CA GLN A 193 6.53 29.42 7.83
C GLN A 193 7.64 28.81 8.72
N ARG A 194 7.30 27.83 9.58
CA ARG A 194 8.23 27.14 10.47
C ARG A 194 9.06 26.06 9.77
N ILE A 195 8.76 25.70 8.53
CA ILE A 195 9.54 24.71 7.78
C ILE A 195 10.91 25.33 7.43
N LYS A 196 12.00 24.68 7.80
CA LYS A 196 13.37 25.13 7.44
C LYS A 196 13.51 25.23 5.92
N ARG A 197 14.13 26.29 5.39
CA ARG A 197 14.25 26.54 3.94
C ARG A 197 14.75 25.33 3.16
N LYS A 198 15.76 24.62 3.66
CA LYS A 198 16.33 23.41 3.03
C LYS A 198 15.35 22.23 2.89
N ASN A 199 14.25 22.25 3.64
CA ASN A 199 13.23 21.19 3.62
C ASN A 199 11.95 21.61 2.88
N ARG A 200 11.93 22.79 2.23
CA ARG A 200 10.76 23.29 1.52
C ARG A 200 10.74 22.81 0.09
N THR A 201 9.56 22.43 -0.38
CA THR A 201 9.24 22.22 -1.80
C THR A 201 7.99 23.03 -2.11
N SER A 202 7.99 23.79 -3.21
CA SER A 202 6.84 24.59 -3.63
C SER A 202 5.98 23.83 -4.64
N PHE A 203 4.66 24.01 -4.59
CA PHE A 203 3.70 23.47 -5.53
C PHE A 203 2.71 24.55 -5.94
N SER A 204 2.31 24.54 -7.22
CA SER A 204 1.30 25.44 -7.77
C SER A 204 -0.12 24.93 -7.56
N THR A 205 -0.29 23.62 -7.36
CA THR A 205 -1.59 22.98 -7.14
C THR A 205 -1.51 21.92 -6.05
N LYS A 206 -2.67 21.57 -5.45
CA LYS A 206 -2.77 20.40 -4.56
C LYS A 206 -2.51 19.11 -5.36
N TRP A 207 -2.94 19.08 -6.63
CA TRP A 207 -2.67 17.96 -7.54
C TRP A 207 -1.19 17.66 -7.64
N ASP A 208 -0.35 18.68 -7.89
CA ASP A 208 1.09 18.51 -7.98
C ASP A 208 1.67 17.98 -6.67
N ALA A 209 1.17 18.49 -5.53
CA ALA A 209 1.62 18.02 -4.22
C ALA A 209 1.25 16.54 -3.98
N PHE A 210 0.01 16.13 -4.29
CA PHE A 210 -0.40 14.71 -4.20
C PHE A 210 0.40 13.84 -5.13
N HIS A 211 0.58 14.25 -6.38
CA HIS A 211 1.36 13.50 -7.37
C HIS A 211 2.82 13.31 -6.93
N ALA A 212 3.41 14.31 -6.24
CA ALA A 212 4.75 14.21 -5.66
C ALA A 212 4.79 13.45 -4.31
N GLY A 213 3.69 12.84 -3.88
CA GLY A 213 3.61 12.04 -2.66
C GLY A 213 3.52 12.84 -1.37
N TYR A 214 2.99 14.06 -1.44
CA TYR A 214 2.69 14.85 -0.25
C TYR A 214 1.20 14.75 0.09
N ALA A 215 0.90 14.64 1.37
CA ALA A 215 -0.45 14.67 1.90
C ALA A 215 -0.77 16.02 2.55
N PRO A 216 -2.03 16.45 2.63
CA PRO A 216 -2.41 17.73 3.21
C PRO A 216 -2.11 17.76 4.72
N ALA A 217 -1.67 18.92 5.19
CA ALA A 217 -1.59 19.20 6.62
C ALA A 217 -2.99 19.57 7.13
N LYS A 218 -3.73 18.60 7.69
CA LYS A 218 -5.16 18.72 8.09
C LYS A 218 -5.48 19.99 8.91
N LYS A 219 -4.54 20.50 9.72
CA LYS A 219 -4.73 21.77 10.48
C LYS A 219 -4.76 23.03 9.60
N CYS A 220 -4.17 23.00 8.40
CA CYS A 220 -4.03 24.14 7.51
C CYS A 220 -4.88 24.01 6.24
N ILE A 221 -5.28 22.77 5.91
CA ILE A 221 -6.03 22.43 4.72
C ILE A 221 -7.16 21.54 5.18
N GLN A 222 -8.28 22.15 5.54
CA GLN A 222 -9.48 21.44 5.99
C GLN A 222 -10.30 20.88 4.82
N GLU A 223 -10.33 21.63 3.71
CA GLU A 223 -11.02 21.26 2.49
C GLU A 223 -10.01 21.05 1.36
N PHE A 224 -9.53 19.83 1.23
CA PHE A 224 -8.59 19.50 0.15
C PHE A 224 -9.25 18.70 -0.98
N TRP A 225 -10.50 18.32 -0.81
CA TRP A 225 -11.29 17.67 -1.84
C TRP A 225 -11.76 18.71 -2.88
N SER A 226 -11.61 18.40 -4.16
CA SER A 226 -12.39 19.11 -5.17
C SER A 226 -13.81 18.54 -5.10
N TYR A 227 -14.76 19.39 -4.78
CA TYR A 227 -16.16 19.04 -5.03
C TYR A 227 -16.43 19.05 -6.53
N PRO A 228 -17.21 18.07 -7.04
CA PRO A 228 -17.67 18.10 -8.43
C PRO A 228 -18.52 19.34 -8.68
#